data_e715b5a89456a829efc8ce86f9500045
#
_entry.id   e715b5a89456a829efc8ce86f9500045
#
_cell.length_a   1.000
_cell.length_b   1.000
_cell.length_c   1.000
_cell.angle_alpha   90.00
_cell.angle_beta   90.00
_cell.angle_gamma   90.00
#
_symmetry.space_group_name_H-M   'P 1'
#
loop_
_entity.id
_entity.type
_entity.pdbx_description
1 polymer ?
#
loop_
_entity_poly.entity_id
_entity_poly.type
_entity_poly.pdbx_seq_one_letter_code
_entity_poly.pdbx_strand_id
1 'polypeptide(L)'
;MKILIAPDKFKGTMTGMEAACSIRDGWSMARPEDDLRILPICDGGDGFGERLAELEKAKPVDCQTVDAAHRPLTAKWWWQEQQKMAIIESASIIGLAQLPPSRYHPFQLDTFGLGKVLVEVAERGAETCVVGIGGSATNDGGFGMAKAL
;
A
#
# COMPACT_ATOMS: atom_id res chain seq x y z
N MET A 1 1.50 -8.56 -32.28
CA MET A 1 2.27 -9.18 -31.14
C MET A 1 1.41 -9.22 -29.90
N LYS A 2 1.80 -10.04 -28.86
CA LYS A 2 1.21 -9.92 -27.52
C LYS A 2 2.16 -9.14 -26.63
N ILE A 3 1.67 -8.04 -26.05
CA ILE A 3 2.46 -7.11 -25.23
C ILE A 3 1.82 -7.03 -23.86
N LEU A 4 2.62 -7.20 -22.79
CA LEU A 4 2.23 -6.92 -21.43
C LEU A 4 2.83 -5.57 -21.00
N ILE A 5 1.96 -4.66 -20.55
CA ILE A 5 2.33 -3.33 -20.06
C ILE A 5 2.21 -3.36 -18.54
N ALA A 6 3.33 -3.40 -17.84
CA ALA A 6 3.40 -3.61 -16.40
C ALA A 6 4.30 -2.56 -15.70
N PRO A 7 3.98 -1.27 -15.80
CA PRO A 7 4.73 -0.23 -15.10
C PRO A 7 4.40 -0.20 -13.63
N ASP A 8 5.35 0.24 -12.83
CA ASP A 8 5.11 0.79 -11.51
C ASP A 8 4.73 2.29 -11.61
N LYS A 9 4.40 2.92 -10.49
CA LYS A 9 4.09 4.36 -10.41
C LYS A 9 5.32 5.22 -10.69
N PHE A 10 5.09 6.40 -11.24
CA PHE A 10 6.10 7.45 -11.37
C PHE A 10 5.94 8.43 -10.19
N LYS A 11 6.77 8.26 -9.18
CA LYS A 11 6.68 8.97 -7.89
C LYS A 11 6.44 10.48 -8.06
N GLY A 12 5.34 10.98 -7.51
CA GLY A 12 4.98 12.40 -7.55
C GLY A 12 4.43 12.92 -8.90
N THR A 13 4.26 12.05 -9.92
CA THR A 13 3.78 12.47 -11.26
C THR A 13 2.58 11.70 -11.75
N MET A 14 2.62 10.37 -11.78
CA MET A 14 1.48 9.56 -12.23
C MET A 14 1.43 8.19 -11.55
N THR A 15 0.25 7.64 -11.46
CA THR A 15 0.01 6.27 -10.98
C THR A 15 0.49 5.25 -12.00
N GLY A 16 0.70 4.00 -11.58
CA GLY A 16 1.03 2.91 -12.49
C GLY A 16 -0.04 2.68 -13.56
N MET A 17 -1.32 2.91 -13.23
CA MET A 17 -2.42 2.79 -14.21
C MET A 17 -2.40 3.92 -15.25
N GLU A 18 -2.19 5.17 -14.86
CA GLU A 18 -2.04 6.30 -15.78
C GLU A 18 -0.86 6.10 -16.72
N ALA A 19 0.27 5.63 -16.17
CA ALA A 19 1.45 5.30 -16.98
C ALA A 19 1.15 4.16 -17.97
N ALA A 20 0.48 3.09 -17.51
CA ALA A 20 0.12 1.97 -18.37
C ALA A 20 -0.84 2.36 -19.49
N CYS A 21 -1.85 3.20 -19.19
CA CYS A 21 -2.77 3.73 -20.19
C CYS A 21 -2.04 4.59 -21.22
N SER A 22 -1.15 5.48 -20.79
CA SER A 22 -0.36 6.34 -21.70
C SER A 22 0.53 5.52 -22.63
N ILE A 23 1.18 4.46 -22.09
CA ILE A 23 1.99 3.53 -22.89
C ILE A 23 1.12 2.77 -23.89
N ARG A 24 -0.02 2.24 -23.47
CA ARG A 24 -0.97 1.54 -24.35
C ARG A 24 -1.43 2.43 -25.48
N ASP A 25 -1.83 3.65 -25.18
CA ASP A 25 -2.38 4.57 -26.17
C ASP A 25 -1.32 4.97 -27.21
N GLY A 26 -0.10 5.28 -26.76
CA GLY A 26 1.01 5.56 -27.67
C GLY A 26 1.40 4.35 -28.53
N TRP A 27 1.41 3.14 -27.93
CA TRP A 27 1.69 1.91 -28.69
C TRP A 27 0.62 1.63 -29.76
N SER A 28 -0.65 1.75 -29.36
CA SER A 28 -1.79 1.51 -30.26
C SER A 28 -1.82 2.45 -31.48
N MET A 29 -1.32 3.68 -31.32
CA MET A 29 -1.18 4.61 -32.44
C MET A 29 -0.16 4.13 -33.49
N ALA A 30 0.93 3.51 -33.04
CA ALA A 30 2.00 3.02 -33.90
C ALA A 30 1.76 1.59 -34.41
N ARG A 31 1.09 0.76 -33.59
CA ARG A 31 0.90 -0.68 -33.84
C ARG A 31 -0.50 -1.12 -33.41
N PRO A 32 -1.56 -0.73 -34.13
CA PRO A 32 -2.95 -1.02 -33.75
C PRO A 32 -3.32 -2.52 -33.80
N GLU A 33 -2.55 -3.34 -34.48
CA GLU A 33 -2.75 -4.79 -34.62
C GLU A 33 -2.22 -5.61 -33.44
N ASP A 34 -1.49 -5.00 -32.51
CA ASP A 34 -0.92 -5.72 -31.37
C ASP A 34 -1.95 -5.92 -30.22
N ASP A 35 -1.93 -7.11 -29.60
CA ASP A 35 -2.76 -7.43 -28.43
C ASP A 35 -2.08 -6.89 -27.17
N LEU A 36 -2.64 -5.82 -26.59
CA LEU A 36 -2.08 -5.14 -25.44
C LEU A 36 -2.82 -5.50 -24.17
N ARG A 37 -2.06 -5.92 -23.13
CA ARG A 37 -2.58 -6.17 -21.79
C ARG A 37 -1.91 -5.27 -20.77
N ILE A 38 -2.73 -4.64 -19.93
CA ILE A 38 -2.29 -3.79 -18.84
C ILE A 38 -2.31 -4.59 -17.55
N LEU A 39 -1.18 -4.60 -16.83
CA LEU A 39 -1.05 -5.16 -15.49
C LEU A 39 -0.05 -4.31 -14.69
N PRO A 40 -0.48 -3.14 -14.16
CA PRO A 40 0.40 -2.35 -13.32
C PRO A 40 0.88 -3.16 -12.12
N ILE A 41 2.16 -3.09 -11.84
CA ILE A 41 2.78 -3.73 -10.67
C ILE A 41 2.89 -2.73 -9.51
N CYS A 42 3.11 -3.24 -8.32
CA CYS A 42 3.32 -2.45 -7.11
C CYS A 42 4.41 -3.09 -6.27
N ASP A 43 5.29 -2.27 -5.72
CA ASP A 43 6.43 -2.68 -4.89
C ASP A 43 6.08 -2.87 -3.39
N GLY A 44 4.80 -2.88 -3.06
CA GLY A 44 4.32 -2.92 -1.67
C GLY A 44 4.19 -1.54 -1.01
N GLY A 45 4.45 -0.45 -1.76
CA GLY A 45 4.25 0.93 -1.30
C GLY A 45 2.85 1.47 -1.58
N ASP A 46 2.74 2.81 -1.74
CA ASP A 46 1.46 3.49 -1.96
C ASP A 46 0.66 2.88 -3.11
N GLY A 47 -0.61 2.54 -2.85
CA GLY A 47 -1.54 1.92 -3.78
C GLY A 47 -1.50 0.39 -3.80
N PHE A 48 -0.59 -0.25 -3.04
CA PHE A 48 -0.52 -1.69 -2.91
C PHE A 48 -1.82 -2.29 -2.35
N GLY A 49 -2.29 -1.71 -1.24
CA GLY A 49 -3.45 -2.22 -0.52
C GLY A 49 -4.71 -2.21 -1.38
N GLU A 50 -5.01 -1.08 -2.02
CA GLU A 50 -6.17 -0.95 -2.91
C GLU A 50 -6.10 -1.90 -4.10
N ARG A 51 -4.90 -2.02 -4.72
CA ARG A 51 -4.71 -2.89 -5.87
C ARG A 51 -4.89 -4.36 -5.55
N LEU A 52 -4.31 -4.83 -4.44
CA LEU A 52 -4.47 -6.21 -4.01
C LEU A 52 -5.92 -6.48 -3.56
N ALA A 53 -6.55 -5.52 -2.89
CA ALA A 53 -7.95 -5.62 -2.49
C ALA A 53 -8.91 -5.79 -3.67
N GLU A 54 -8.68 -5.08 -4.79
CA GLU A 54 -9.45 -5.27 -6.03
C GLU A 54 -9.32 -6.70 -6.57
N LEU A 55 -8.10 -7.23 -6.62
CA LEU A 55 -7.82 -8.59 -7.11
C LEU A 55 -8.46 -9.65 -6.22
N GLU A 56 -8.36 -9.51 -4.92
CA GLU A 56 -8.86 -10.44 -3.90
C GLU A 56 -10.34 -10.20 -3.54
N LYS A 57 -10.98 -9.16 -4.09
CA LYS A 57 -12.34 -8.73 -3.74
C LYS A 57 -12.51 -8.44 -2.25
N ALA A 58 -11.47 -7.92 -1.62
CA ALA A 58 -11.47 -7.53 -0.23
C ALA A 58 -12.19 -6.19 -0.04
N LYS A 59 -12.85 -6.01 1.11
CA LYS A 59 -13.60 -4.80 1.44
C LYS A 59 -12.78 -3.89 2.35
N PRO A 60 -12.84 -2.56 2.15
CA PRO A 60 -12.14 -1.63 3.03
C PRO A 60 -12.73 -1.62 4.43
N VAL A 61 -11.87 -1.44 5.42
CA VAL A 61 -12.18 -1.28 6.83
C VAL A 61 -11.38 -0.10 7.34
N ASP A 62 -12.04 0.85 7.99
CA ASP A 62 -11.39 1.98 8.64
C ASP A 62 -11.07 1.65 10.10
N CYS A 63 -9.89 2.05 10.56
CA CYS A 63 -9.44 1.85 11.94
C CYS A 63 -8.78 3.10 12.51
N GLN A 64 -8.81 3.24 13.84
CA GLN A 64 -8.17 4.36 14.55
C GLN A 64 -6.78 3.93 15.03
N THR A 65 -5.75 4.63 14.55
CA THR A 65 -4.37 4.37 14.91
C THR A 65 -3.58 5.68 15.04
N VAL A 66 -2.27 5.60 14.94
CA VAL A 66 -1.36 6.75 14.89
C VAL A 66 -0.42 6.60 13.70
N ASP A 67 0.09 7.71 13.20
CA ASP A 67 1.16 7.69 12.21
C ASP A 67 2.53 7.41 12.85
N ALA A 68 3.60 7.42 12.04
CA ALA A 68 4.95 7.18 12.50
C ALA A 68 5.45 8.18 13.56
N ALA A 69 4.84 9.37 13.65
CA ALA A 69 5.14 10.41 14.65
C ALA A 69 4.09 10.44 15.78
N HIS A 70 3.33 9.37 15.99
CA HIS A 70 2.29 9.23 17.00
C HIS A 70 1.15 10.24 16.91
N ARG A 71 0.91 10.85 15.75
CA ARG A 71 -0.27 11.71 15.55
C ARG A 71 -1.49 10.84 15.26
N PRO A 72 -2.69 11.19 15.77
CA PRO A 72 -3.91 10.46 15.48
C PRO A 72 -4.16 10.31 13.97
N LEU A 73 -4.52 9.11 13.54
CA LEU A 73 -4.76 8.76 12.16
C LEU A 73 -5.95 7.81 12.05
N THR A 74 -6.85 8.08 11.10
CA THR A 74 -7.79 7.08 10.62
C THR A 74 -7.13 6.37 9.44
N ALA A 75 -6.73 5.14 9.64
CA ALA A 75 -6.11 4.30 8.62
C ALA A 75 -7.15 3.40 7.95
N LYS A 76 -6.78 2.85 6.81
CA LYS A 76 -7.59 1.89 6.07
C LYS A 76 -6.78 0.62 5.86
N TRP A 77 -7.47 -0.51 6.02
CA TRP A 77 -7.00 -1.82 5.61
C TRP A 77 -8.14 -2.57 4.91
N TRP A 78 -7.90 -3.76 4.35
CA TRP A 78 -8.94 -4.46 3.59
C TRP A 78 -9.12 -5.88 4.11
N TRP A 79 -10.36 -6.32 4.17
CA TRP A 79 -10.79 -7.62 4.68
C TRP A 79 -11.36 -8.51 3.58
N GLN A 80 -10.79 -9.68 3.43
CA GLN A 80 -11.32 -10.74 2.58
C GLN A 80 -11.94 -11.84 3.45
N GLU A 81 -13.26 -11.89 3.47
CA GLU A 81 -14.05 -12.70 4.41
C GLU A 81 -13.84 -14.20 4.23
N GLN A 82 -13.83 -14.70 2.97
CA GLN A 82 -13.78 -16.14 2.70
C GLN A 82 -12.44 -16.76 3.07
N GLN A 83 -11.36 -16.01 2.92
CA GLN A 83 -9.99 -16.46 3.23
C GLN A 83 -9.53 -15.99 4.60
N LYS A 84 -10.36 -15.24 5.33
CA LYS A 84 -9.99 -14.56 6.57
C LYS A 84 -8.65 -13.85 6.44
N MET A 85 -8.48 -13.14 5.34
CA MET A 85 -7.25 -12.47 4.99
C MET A 85 -7.40 -10.97 5.14
N ALA A 86 -6.44 -10.37 5.83
CA ALA A 86 -6.27 -8.93 5.90
C ALA A 86 -5.17 -8.45 4.96
N ILE A 87 -5.39 -7.30 4.32
CA ILE A 87 -4.41 -6.61 3.49
C ILE A 87 -4.13 -5.26 4.11
N ILE A 88 -2.88 -4.96 4.40
CA ILE A 88 -2.43 -3.70 5.02
C ILE A 88 -1.38 -3.05 4.13
N GLU A 89 -1.53 -1.76 3.90
CA GLU A 89 -0.52 -0.93 3.27
C GLU A 89 0.19 -0.09 4.34
N SER A 90 1.45 -0.43 4.66
CA SER A 90 2.19 0.29 5.70
C SER A 90 2.42 1.76 5.36
N ALA A 91 2.55 2.09 4.08
CA ALA A 91 2.74 3.46 3.61
C ALA A 91 1.58 4.40 3.99
N SER A 92 0.35 3.89 4.06
CA SER A 92 -0.83 4.66 4.46
C SER A 92 -0.90 4.92 5.97
N ILE A 93 -0.08 4.23 6.78
CA ILE A 93 -0.03 4.35 8.25
C ILE A 93 1.26 5.04 8.69
N ILE A 94 2.41 4.47 8.36
CA ILE A 94 3.73 4.91 8.79
C ILE A 94 4.59 5.43 7.63
N GLY A 95 3.97 5.83 6.54
CA GLY A 95 4.65 6.27 5.33
C GLY A 95 5.24 7.67 5.42
N LEU A 96 6.31 7.90 4.65
CA LEU A 96 6.97 9.20 4.58
C LEU A 96 6.05 10.29 4.01
N ALA A 97 5.15 9.93 3.08
CA ALA A 97 4.20 10.86 2.48
C ALA A 97 3.14 11.39 3.47
N GLN A 98 2.94 10.71 4.61
CA GLN A 98 2.03 11.15 5.68
C GLN A 98 2.63 12.29 6.52
N LEU A 99 3.94 12.48 6.48
CA LEU A 99 4.64 13.39 7.35
C LEU A 99 4.92 14.74 6.67
N PRO A 100 4.80 15.87 7.39
CA PRO A 100 5.28 17.15 6.90
C PRO A 100 6.79 17.09 6.60
N PRO A 101 7.23 17.59 5.43
CA PRO A 101 8.63 17.56 5.04
C PRO A 101 9.56 18.16 6.12
N SER A 102 10.68 17.49 6.37
CA SER A 102 11.76 17.96 7.25
C SER A 102 11.38 18.30 8.71
N ARG A 103 10.19 17.83 9.17
CA ARG A 103 9.71 18.14 10.51
C ARG A 103 10.21 17.18 11.58
N TYR A 104 10.47 15.93 11.23
CA TYR A 104 10.83 14.89 12.17
C TYR A 104 12.19 14.28 11.82
N HIS A 105 13.00 14.03 12.87
CA HIS A 105 14.20 13.24 12.71
C HIS A 105 13.82 11.75 12.61
N PRO A 106 14.48 10.94 11.75
CA PRO A 106 14.15 9.51 11.59
C PRO A 106 14.10 8.70 12.89
N PHE A 107 14.91 9.04 13.89
CA PHE A 107 14.92 8.39 15.22
C PHE A 107 13.72 8.76 16.10
N GLN A 108 12.87 9.68 15.68
CA GLN A 108 11.62 10.04 16.37
C GLN A 108 10.41 9.31 15.78
N LEU A 109 10.65 8.47 14.78
CA LEU A 109 9.60 7.77 14.03
C LEU A 109 9.69 6.28 14.32
N ASP A 110 8.53 5.65 14.53
CA ASP A 110 8.45 4.22 14.76
C ASP A 110 7.24 3.56 14.10
N THR A 111 7.17 2.24 14.22
CA THR A 111 6.15 1.38 13.62
C THR A 111 4.97 1.09 14.55
N PHE A 112 4.80 1.80 15.66
CA PHE A 112 3.77 1.52 16.67
C PHE A 112 2.34 1.53 16.08
N GLY A 113 2.02 2.51 15.24
CA GLY A 113 0.70 2.61 14.61
C GLY A 113 0.35 1.42 13.71
N LEU A 114 1.34 0.84 13.02
CA LEU A 114 1.16 -0.38 12.25
C LEU A 114 0.85 -1.57 13.17
N GLY A 115 1.53 -1.67 14.31
CA GLY A 115 1.25 -2.71 15.32
C GLY A 115 -0.18 -2.65 15.85
N LYS A 116 -0.72 -1.46 16.11
CA LYS A 116 -2.14 -1.30 16.51
C LYS A 116 -3.11 -1.85 15.46
N VAL A 117 -2.83 -1.61 14.17
CA VAL A 117 -3.67 -2.16 13.10
C VAL A 117 -3.57 -3.69 13.05
N LEU A 118 -2.38 -4.26 13.28
CA LEU A 118 -2.21 -5.71 13.35
C LEU A 118 -2.98 -6.34 14.52
N VAL A 119 -3.07 -5.68 15.69
CA VAL A 119 -3.90 -6.12 16.79
C VAL A 119 -5.38 -6.18 16.38
N GLU A 120 -5.90 -5.10 15.77
CA GLU A 120 -7.29 -5.05 15.29
C GLU A 120 -7.58 -6.15 14.26
N VAL A 121 -6.66 -6.37 13.34
CA VAL A 121 -6.75 -7.44 12.33
C VAL A 121 -6.79 -8.83 12.99
N ALA A 122 -5.96 -9.07 14.00
CA ALA A 122 -5.95 -10.33 14.75
C ALA A 122 -7.26 -10.53 15.55
N GLU A 123 -7.75 -9.47 16.21
CA GLU A 123 -9.03 -9.50 16.93
C GLU A 123 -10.23 -9.77 16.02
N ARG A 124 -10.15 -9.34 14.74
CA ARG A 124 -11.17 -9.67 13.73
C ARG A 124 -11.13 -11.15 13.32
N GLY A 125 -10.11 -11.89 13.70
CA GLY A 125 -9.95 -13.31 13.39
C GLY A 125 -9.24 -13.58 12.05
N ALA A 126 -8.35 -12.71 11.65
CA ALA A 126 -7.52 -12.95 10.47
C ALA A 126 -6.61 -14.17 10.66
N GLU A 127 -6.62 -15.07 9.68
CA GLU A 127 -5.72 -16.22 9.60
C GLU A 127 -4.49 -15.92 8.76
N THR A 128 -4.62 -14.93 7.86
CA THR A 128 -3.52 -14.44 7.01
C THR A 128 -3.53 -12.91 7.01
N CYS A 129 -2.34 -12.32 7.09
CA CYS A 129 -2.14 -10.90 6.93
C CYS A 129 -1.07 -10.63 5.87
N VAL A 130 -1.42 -9.91 4.82
CA VAL A 130 -0.50 -9.47 3.76
C VAL A 130 -0.19 -8.00 3.98
N VAL A 131 1.07 -7.68 4.23
CA VAL A 131 1.51 -6.31 4.53
C VAL A 131 2.44 -5.82 3.42
N GLY A 132 2.04 -4.76 2.73
CA GLY A 132 2.91 -4.02 1.84
C GLY A 132 3.83 -3.10 2.65
N ILE A 133 5.15 -3.25 2.50
CA ILE A 133 6.15 -2.56 3.35
C ILE A 133 6.94 -1.44 2.64
N GLY A 134 6.59 -1.09 1.42
CA GLY A 134 7.20 0.01 0.70
C GLY A 134 6.79 1.38 1.26
N GLY A 135 7.62 2.41 1.06
CA GLY A 135 7.30 3.80 1.40
C GLY A 135 7.34 4.18 2.87
N SER A 136 7.75 3.29 3.79
CA SER A 136 7.83 3.58 5.23
C SER A 136 8.81 4.72 5.56
N ALA A 137 8.49 5.49 6.62
CA ALA A 137 9.32 6.56 7.15
C ALA A 137 10.18 6.11 8.36
N THR A 138 10.05 4.87 8.79
CA THR A 138 10.59 4.33 10.04
C THR A 138 11.87 3.54 9.83
N ASN A 139 12.72 3.51 10.84
CA ASN A 139 13.98 2.75 10.87
C ASN A 139 14.20 2.03 12.21
N ASP A 140 13.13 1.79 12.95
CA ASP A 140 13.14 1.18 14.29
C ASP A 140 13.23 -0.36 14.27
N GLY A 141 13.43 -0.98 13.11
CA GLY A 141 13.49 -2.44 12.97
C GLY A 141 12.22 -3.16 13.39
N GLY A 142 11.07 -2.46 13.40
CA GLY A 142 9.78 -3.01 13.83
C GLY A 142 9.57 -3.01 15.35
N PHE A 143 10.44 -2.34 16.11
CA PHE A 143 10.34 -2.33 17.58
C PHE A 143 9.05 -1.67 18.07
N GLY A 144 8.62 -0.58 17.46
CA GLY A 144 7.33 0.06 17.78
C GLY A 144 6.15 -0.86 17.52
N MET A 145 6.16 -1.57 16.39
CA MET A 145 5.13 -2.58 16.07
C MET A 145 5.08 -3.70 17.12
N ALA A 146 6.23 -4.28 17.46
CA ALA A 146 6.31 -5.33 18.49
C ALA A 146 5.87 -4.85 19.88
N LYS A 147 6.03 -3.57 20.19
CA LYS A 147 5.58 -2.99 21.45
C LYS A 147 4.06 -2.80 21.51
N ALA A 148 3.40 -2.66 20.38
CA ALA A 148 1.96 -2.52 20.29
C ALA A 148 1.21 -3.87 20.33
N LEU A 149 1.89 -4.97 19.93
CA LEU A 149 1.41 -6.35 20.00
C LEU A 149 1.49 -6.89 21.42
#